data_ecc726c0738b33b9f615ad5659422cbd
#
_entry.id   ecc726c0738b33b9f615ad5659422cbd
#
_cell.length_a   1.000
_cell.length_b   1.000
_cell.length_c   1.000
_cell.angle_alpha   90.00
_cell.angle_beta   90.00
_cell.angle_gamma   90.00
#
_symmetry.space_group_name_H-M   'P 1'
#
loop_
_entity.id
_entity.type
_entity.pdbx_description
1 polymer ?
#
loop_
_entity_poly.entity_id
_entity_poly.type
_entity_poly.pdbx_seq_one_letter_code
_entity_poly.pdbx_strand_id
1 'polypeptide(L)'
;MKAIIHKYGHQRVTLVKGGETRHRSIFNGLKVFSENHSDDTAIDKPEVVIIHDAVRPFVDEDFLLQVAKSAKQHGAAGAIRPLVSTVIASSSDGFLDYSLERARHRASEMPQAFQYDVIYRAYLQCTDYDLDFGTECLHLALQYSNVKAKLLEGPPDLWKVTYKRDLYAAESVIKESISQQLCIVTNVKKEAIEVGFLLHENLKLHYKQVKAVSSSMCKTIHHLQNIFHGQCCNFICINVKDLDFEETQNLVDLLQTTNASISYPLVIVSVHLTTEDSSSGNKLSGVRKLAKEAHKSNILVYGLLINIDQDKVQLQQTVCEGTAIITALIKDRNPALVGQLMVA
;
A
#
# COMPACT_ATOMS: atom_id res chain seq x y z
N MET A 1 -3.26 20.55 -3.80
CA MET A 1 -1.86 20.05 -3.73
C MET A 1 -1.06 20.72 -2.64
N LYS A 2 -0.84 22.06 -2.60
CA LYS A 2 -0.06 22.74 -1.54
C LYS A 2 -0.47 22.32 -0.12
N ALA A 3 -1.77 22.30 0.18
CA ALA A 3 -2.28 21.89 1.49
C ALA A 3 -1.95 20.42 1.84
N ILE A 4 -1.93 19.51 0.85
CA ILE A 4 -1.57 18.11 1.05
C ILE A 4 -0.08 17.98 1.36
N ILE A 5 0.78 18.66 0.58
CA ILE A 5 2.23 18.66 0.81
C ILE A 5 2.56 19.16 2.22
N HIS A 6 1.93 20.26 2.63
CA HIS A 6 2.09 20.81 3.96
C HIS A 6 1.59 19.87 5.06
N LYS A 7 0.40 19.27 4.86
CA LYS A 7 -0.20 18.33 5.82
C LYS A 7 0.69 17.11 6.10
N TYR A 8 1.37 16.60 5.07
CA TYR A 8 2.22 15.41 5.19
C TYR A 8 3.72 15.72 5.32
N GLY A 9 4.11 16.98 5.36
CA GLY A 9 5.50 17.39 5.57
C GLY A 9 6.47 16.98 4.45
N HIS A 10 5.97 16.82 3.21
CA HIS A 10 6.82 16.42 2.08
C HIS A 10 7.81 17.53 1.71
N GLN A 11 9.11 17.27 1.90
CA GLN A 11 10.18 18.24 1.62
C GLN A 11 10.76 18.11 0.21
N ARG A 12 10.59 16.95 -0.47
CA ARG A 12 11.14 16.69 -1.80
C ARG A 12 10.09 16.79 -2.92
N VAL A 13 9.13 17.71 -2.75
CA VAL A 13 8.04 17.89 -3.72
C VAL A 13 8.04 19.31 -4.24
N THR A 14 8.25 19.46 -5.54
CA THR A 14 8.13 20.74 -6.26
C THR A 14 6.83 20.78 -7.04
N LEU A 15 6.04 21.82 -6.87
CA LEU A 15 4.80 22.04 -7.62
C LEU A 15 5.09 22.87 -8.86
N VAL A 16 4.70 22.33 -10.01
CA VAL A 16 4.81 23.00 -11.30
C VAL A 16 3.41 23.30 -11.82
N LYS A 17 3.24 24.43 -12.50
CA LYS A 17 1.98 24.78 -13.14
C LYS A 17 1.73 23.82 -14.30
N GLY A 18 0.56 23.16 -14.32
CA GLY A 18 0.13 22.34 -15.44
C GLY A 18 -0.07 23.15 -16.71
N GLY A 19 0.09 22.50 -17.85
CA GLY A 19 -0.31 23.03 -19.16
C GLY A 19 -1.77 22.68 -19.49
N GLU A 20 -2.22 23.11 -20.66
CA GLU A 20 -3.57 22.83 -21.15
C GLU A 20 -3.79 21.35 -21.52
N THR A 21 -2.70 20.65 -21.87
CA THR A 21 -2.71 19.22 -22.19
C THR A 21 -1.76 18.44 -21.31
N ARG A 22 -1.85 17.09 -21.36
CA ARG A 22 -0.96 16.19 -20.64
C ARG A 22 0.51 16.42 -21.03
N HIS A 23 0.81 16.47 -22.33
CA HIS A 23 2.18 16.69 -22.81
C HIS A 23 2.71 18.06 -22.42
N ARG A 24 1.91 19.13 -22.50
CA ARG A 24 2.33 20.46 -22.04
C ARG A 24 2.62 20.49 -20.53
N SER A 25 1.85 19.74 -19.73
CA SER A 25 2.09 19.61 -18.30
C SER A 25 3.40 18.86 -18.00
N ILE A 26 3.66 17.75 -18.71
CA ILE A 26 4.90 16.97 -18.58
C ILE A 26 6.12 17.82 -18.98
N PHE A 27 6.02 18.54 -20.09
CA PHE A 27 7.10 19.42 -20.55
C PHE A 27 7.41 20.53 -19.53
N ASN A 28 6.39 21.14 -18.92
CA ASN A 28 6.60 22.11 -17.85
C ASN A 28 7.33 21.48 -16.64
N GLY A 29 7.00 20.23 -16.29
CA GLY A 29 7.74 19.49 -15.26
C GLY A 29 9.20 19.24 -15.62
N LEU A 30 9.48 18.87 -16.87
CA LEU A 30 10.85 18.60 -17.34
C LEU A 30 11.71 19.86 -17.36
N LYS A 31 11.15 21.03 -17.68
CA LYS A 31 11.86 22.31 -17.71
C LYS A 31 12.47 22.70 -16.36
N VAL A 32 11.89 22.25 -15.24
CA VAL A 32 12.40 22.54 -13.89
C VAL A 32 13.85 22.06 -13.72
N PHE A 33 14.24 20.99 -14.41
CA PHE A 33 15.58 20.43 -14.35
C PHE A 33 16.57 21.10 -15.34
N SER A 34 16.08 21.92 -16.27
CA SER A 34 16.91 22.60 -17.29
C SER A 34 17.15 24.07 -17.00
N GLU A 35 16.29 24.68 -16.17
CA GLU A 35 16.41 26.08 -15.82
C GLU A 35 17.49 26.23 -14.76
N ASN A 36 18.55 26.97 -15.08
CA ASN A 36 19.54 27.42 -14.13
C ASN A 36 18.87 28.47 -13.22
N HIS A 37 18.17 28.02 -12.17
CA HIS A 37 17.72 28.94 -11.14
C HIS A 37 18.95 29.48 -10.40
N SER A 38 19.12 30.78 -10.41
CA SER A 38 20.19 31.51 -9.72
C SER A 38 20.06 31.51 -8.20
N ASP A 39 19.10 30.78 -7.66
CA ASP A 39 18.82 30.66 -6.24
C ASP A 39 19.25 29.29 -5.69
N ASP A 40 19.52 29.23 -4.38
CA ASP A 40 19.91 28.03 -3.59
C ASP A 40 18.94 26.84 -3.67
N THR A 41 17.90 26.91 -4.52
CA THR A 41 16.88 25.88 -4.76
C THR A 41 17.08 25.13 -6.10
N ALA A 42 18.23 25.26 -6.73
CA ALA A 42 18.52 24.56 -7.99
C ALA A 42 18.39 23.04 -7.81
N ILE A 43 17.52 22.41 -8.61
CA ILE A 43 17.38 20.97 -8.64
C ILE A 43 18.39 20.42 -9.64
N ASP A 44 19.29 19.56 -9.18
CA ASP A 44 20.28 18.92 -10.04
C ASP A 44 19.59 18.19 -11.20
N LYS A 45 20.20 18.28 -12.39
CA LYS A 45 19.73 17.57 -13.57
C LYS A 45 19.81 16.06 -13.32
N PRO A 46 18.68 15.34 -13.37
CA PRO A 46 18.67 13.90 -13.15
C PRO A 46 19.21 13.15 -14.37
N GLU A 47 19.81 11.98 -14.15
CA GLU A 47 20.20 11.09 -15.23
C GLU A 47 18.96 10.44 -15.89
N VAL A 48 17.97 10.04 -15.05
CA VAL A 48 16.74 9.39 -15.47
C VAL A 48 15.54 10.11 -14.85
N VAL A 49 14.51 10.31 -15.64
CA VAL A 49 13.20 10.79 -15.18
C VAL A 49 12.14 9.73 -15.36
N ILE A 50 11.21 9.66 -14.42
CA ILE A 50 10.03 8.79 -14.49
C ILE A 50 8.80 9.68 -14.67
N ILE A 51 8.02 9.37 -15.70
CA ILE A 51 6.71 9.99 -15.94
C ILE A 51 5.65 9.03 -15.43
N HIS A 52 4.77 9.51 -14.56
CA HIS A 52 3.72 8.69 -13.97
C HIS A 52 2.41 9.46 -13.84
N ASP A 53 1.27 8.81 -14.12
CA ASP A 53 -0.05 9.41 -13.97
C ASP A 53 -0.49 9.35 -12.50
N ALA A 54 -0.87 10.49 -11.89
CA ALA A 54 -1.34 10.56 -10.49
C ALA A 54 -2.60 9.70 -10.21
N VAL A 55 -3.31 9.29 -11.24
CA VAL A 55 -4.50 8.43 -11.17
C VAL A 55 -4.17 6.93 -11.32
N ARG A 56 -2.89 6.55 -11.18
CA ARG A 56 -2.43 5.16 -11.10
C ARG A 56 -1.73 4.94 -9.77
N PRO A 57 -2.48 4.69 -8.70
CA PRO A 57 -1.94 4.67 -7.34
C PRO A 57 -1.14 3.40 -7.01
N PHE A 58 -1.26 2.35 -7.82
CA PHE A 58 -0.69 1.03 -7.51
C PHE A 58 0.58 0.77 -8.33
N VAL A 59 1.69 1.34 -7.89
CA VAL A 59 3.01 1.06 -8.42
C VAL A 59 3.96 0.79 -7.25
N ASP A 60 4.63 -0.35 -7.28
CA ASP A 60 5.61 -0.69 -6.25
C ASP A 60 7.00 -0.14 -6.56
N GLU A 61 7.83 -0.03 -5.54
CA GLU A 61 9.18 0.53 -5.63
C GLU A 61 10.09 -0.35 -6.50
N ASP A 62 9.97 -1.68 -6.39
CA ASP A 62 10.81 -2.62 -7.16
C ASP A 62 10.57 -2.48 -8.66
N PHE A 63 9.30 -2.33 -9.05
CA PHE A 63 8.95 -2.13 -10.45
C PHE A 63 9.40 -0.75 -10.96
N LEU A 64 9.24 0.32 -10.15
CA LEU A 64 9.78 1.65 -10.48
C LEU A 64 11.29 1.59 -10.71
N LEU A 65 12.02 0.91 -9.83
CA LEU A 65 13.47 0.75 -9.93
C LEU A 65 13.87 -0.06 -11.17
N GLN A 66 13.11 -1.11 -11.50
CA GLN A 66 13.33 -1.91 -12.71
C GLN A 66 13.17 -1.08 -13.99
N VAL A 67 12.11 -0.27 -14.08
CA VAL A 67 11.84 0.60 -15.23
C VAL A 67 12.93 1.68 -15.32
N ALA A 68 13.35 2.29 -14.21
CA ALA A 68 14.41 3.29 -14.19
C ALA A 68 15.77 2.73 -14.64
N LYS A 69 16.18 1.55 -14.12
CA LYS A 69 17.40 0.86 -14.54
C LYS A 69 17.39 0.53 -16.04
N SER A 70 16.25 0.08 -16.53
CA SER A 70 16.09 -0.23 -17.95
C SER A 70 16.17 1.02 -18.82
N ALA A 71 15.59 2.13 -18.40
CA ALA A 71 15.71 3.41 -19.11
C ALA A 71 17.15 3.94 -19.11
N LYS A 72 17.86 3.80 -17.99
CA LYS A 72 19.29 4.15 -17.92
C LYS A 72 20.12 3.38 -18.95
N GLN A 73 19.82 2.10 -19.14
CA GLN A 73 20.55 1.23 -20.08
C GLN A 73 20.17 1.45 -21.55
N HIS A 74 18.88 1.68 -21.84
CA HIS A 74 18.34 1.68 -23.21
C HIS A 74 17.92 3.08 -23.70
N GLY A 75 18.01 4.11 -22.87
CA GLY A 75 17.56 5.47 -23.17
C GLY A 75 16.09 5.72 -22.83
N ALA A 76 15.23 4.72 -22.95
CA ALA A 76 13.82 4.76 -22.59
C ALA A 76 13.31 3.37 -22.20
N ALA A 77 12.37 3.31 -21.27
CA ALA A 77 11.64 2.10 -20.90
C ALA A 77 10.20 2.43 -20.45
N GLY A 78 9.27 1.52 -20.65
CA GLY A 78 7.88 1.74 -20.24
C GLY A 78 7.17 0.46 -19.85
N ALA A 79 6.23 0.62 -18.93
CA ALA A 79 5.32 -0.42 -18.51
C ALA A 79 4.32 -0.75 -19.62
N ILE A 80 4.06 -2.03 -19.79
CA ILE A 80 3.04 -2.54 -20.71
C ILE A 80 2.20 -3.63 -20.05
N ARG A 81 1.02 -3.85 -20.62
CA ARG A 81 0.18 -5.03 -20.32
C ARG A 81 -0.29 -5.70 -21.61
N PRO A 82 -0.50 -7.01 -21.61
CA PRO A 82 -1.19 -7.69 -22.72
C PRO A 82 -2.57 -7.09 -22.95
N LEU A 83 -3.00 -7.01 -24.20
CA LEU A 83 -4.37 -6.62 -24.51
C LEU A 83 -5.34 -7.74 -24.11
N VAL A 84 -6.32 -7.42 -23.28
CA VAL A 84 -7.40 -8.33 -22.88
C VAL A 84 -8.56 -8.27 -23.88
N SER A 85 -8.98 -7.03 -24.21
CA SER A 85 -10.07 -6.80 -25.16
C SER A 85 -9.59 -6.84 -26.60
N THR A 86 -10.49 -7.20 -27.53
CA THR A 86 -10.25 -6.97 -28.96
C THR A 86 -10.23 -5.48 -29.25
N VAL A 87 -9.22 -5.01 -29.97
CA VAL A 87 -9.10 -3.62 -30.40
C VAL A 87 -9.25 -3.56 -31.90
N ILE A 88 -10.11 -2.66 -32.35
CA ILE A 88 -10.41 -2.42 -33.76
C ILE A 88 -10.12 -0.95 -34.10
N ALA A 89 -9.81 -0.71 -35.35
CA ALA A 89 -9.82 0.64 -35.90
C ALA A 89 -11.16 0.93 -36.58
N SER A 90 -11.64 2.16 -36.47
CA SER A 90 -12.82 2.64 -37.17
C SER A 90 -12.42 3.67 -38.22
N SER A 91 -13.08 3.66 -39.35
CA SER A 91 -12.99 4.72 -40.35
C SER A 91 -13.67 6.00 -39.87
N SER A 92 -13.46 7.14 -40.55
CA SER A 92 -14.01 8.43 -40.17
C SER A 92 -15.55 8.48 -40.22
N ASP A 93 -16.17 7.64 -41.01
CA ASP A 93 -17.62 7.47 -41.16
C ASP A 93 -18.22 6.40 -40.22
N GLY A 94 -17.41 5.87 -39.30
CA GLY A 94 -17.88 5.02 -38.22
C GLY A 94 -17.98 3.53 -38.52
N PHE A 95 -17.46 3.05 -39.66
CA PHE A 95 -17.40 1.64 -39.98
C PHE A 95 -16.13 0.97 -39.50
N LEU A 96 -16.15 -0.36 -39.40
CA LEU A 96 -14.95 -1.17 -39.11
C LEU A 96 -13.93 -1.02 -40.25
N ASP A 97 -12.72 -0.58 -39.92
CA ASP A 97 -11.60 -0.51 -40.85
C ASP A 97 -10.78 -1.81 -40.75
N TYR A 98 -10.17 -2.09 -39.58
CA TYR A 98 -9.44 -3.34 -39.34
C TYR A 98 -9.40 -3.72 -37.87
N SER A 99 -8.98 -4.96 -37.61
CA SER A 99 -8.77 -5.48 -36.26
C SER A 99 -7.28 -5.66 -36.00
N LEU A 100 -6.83 -5.22 -34.80
CA LEU A 100 -5.45 -5.38 -34.39
C LEU A 100 -5.16 -6.83 -33.96
N GLU A 101 -4.02 -7.35 -34.37
CA GLU A 101 -3.49 -8.62 -33.92
C GLU A 101 -2.98 -8.47 -32.47
N ARG A 102 -3.71 -9.01 -31.49
CA ARG A 102 -3.39 -8.85 -30.06
C ARG A 102 -1.99 -9.34 -29.67
N ALA A 103 -1.49 -10.40 -30.34
CA ALA A 103 -0.16 -10.95 -30.05
C ALA A 103 0.96 -9.92 -30.26
N ARG A 104 0.78 -8.98 -31.19
CA ARG A 104 1.76 -7.95 -31.56
C ARG A 104 1.55 -6.62 -30.87
N HIS A 105 0.41 -6.43 -30.20
CA HIS A 105 0.04 -5.15 -29.59
C HIS A 105 -0.01 -5.28 -28.06
N ARG A 106 0.27 -4.20 -27.38
CA ARG A 106 0.27 -4.09 -25.92
C ARG A 106 -0.47 -2.83 -25.50
N ALA A 107 -1.13 -2.88 -24.36
CA ALA A 107 -1.58 -1.67 -23.68
C ALA A 107 -0.36 -0.96 -23.11
N SER A 108 -0.21 0.32 -23.44
CA SER A 108 0.80 1.17 -22.83
C SER A 108 0.33 1.59 -21.45
N GLU A 109 1.18 1.43 -20.45
CA GLU A 109 0.89 1.74 -19.07
C GLU A 109 1.96 2.67 -18.48
N MET A 110 1.79 3.06 -17.24
CA MET A 110 2.75 3.81 -16.47
C MET A 110 3.26 2.95 -15.30
N PRO A 111 4.53 3.13 -14.88
CA PRO A 111 5.47 4.23 -15.18
C PRO A 111 6.18 4.09 -16.54
N GLN A 112 6.61 5.24 -17.08
CA GLN A 112 7.55 5.30 -18.20
C GLN A 112 8.77 6.09 -17.76
N ALA A 113 9.96 5.56 -18.00
CA ALA A 113 11.22 6.21 -17.64
C ALA A 113 12.07 6.51 -18.88
N PHE A 114 12.87 7.55 -18.79
CA PHE A 114 13.70 8.06 -19.87
C PHE A 114 15.01 8.59 -19.30
N GLN A 115 16.11 8.42 -20.03
CA GLN A 115 17.22 9.32 -19.82
C GLN A 115 16.73 10.76 -20.05
N TYR A 116 17.05 11.66 -19.12
CA TYR A 116 16.51 13.03 -19.15
C TYR A 116 16.75 13.73 -20.50
N ASP A 117 17.96 13.64 -21.03
CA ASP A 117 18.31 14.31 -22.30
C ASP A 117 17.54 13.75 -23.50
N VAL A 118 17.18 12.47 -23.47
CA VAL A 118 16.39 11.82 -24.53
C VAL A 118 15.00 12.43 -24.59
N ILE A 119 14.29 12.43 -23.48
CA ILE A 119 12.90 12.90 -23.47
C ILE A 119 12.82 14.43 -23.54
N TYR A 120 13.74 15.15 -22.91
CA TYR A 120 13.76 16.61 -22.98
C TYR A 120 14.00 17.11 -24.42
N ARG A 121 14.95 16.50 -25.14
CA ARG A 121 15.20 16.78 -26.55
C ARG A 121 13.99 16.47 -27.42
N ALA A 122 13.32 15.33 -27.17
CA ALA A 122 12.10 14.98 -27.88
C ALA A 122 11.01 16.07 -27.71
N TYR A 123 10.80 16.54 -26.49
CA TYR A 123 9.83 17.62 -26.22
C TYR A 123 10.21 18.96 -26.83
N LEU A 124 11.50 19.27 -26.98
CA LEU A 124 11.95 20.50 -27.68
C LEU A 124 11.67 20.47 -29.18
N GLN A 125 11.54 19.26 -29.77
CA GLN A 125 11.30 19.07 -31.19
C GLN A 125 9.84 18.75 -31.53
N CYS A 126 9.00 18.49 -30.53
CA CYS A 126 7.55 18.23 -30.73
C CYS A 126 6.87 19.37 -31.45
N THR A 127 5.97 19.01 -32.36
CA THR A 127 5.02 19.95 -32.95
C THR A 127 3.91 20.32 -31.96
N ASP A 128 3.21 21.41 -32.20
CA ASP A 128 2.02 21.75 -31.41
C ASP A 128 0.95 20.65 -31.50
N TYR A 129 0.83 20.00 -32.66
CA TYR A 129 -0.07 18.86 -32.82
C TYR A 129 0.26 17.71 -31.87
N ASP A 130 1.56 17.34 -31.73
CA ASP A 130 1.99 16.31 -30.78
C ASP A 130 1.70 16.69 -29.34
N LEU A 131 1.93 17.96 -28.99
CA LEU A 131 1.69 18.46 -27.63
C LEU A 131 0.21 18.54 -27.27
N ASP A 132 -0.67 18.77 -28.24
CA ASP A 132 -2.09 18.94 -28.01
C ASP A 132 -2.90 17.64 -28.15
N PHE A 133 -2.51 16.76 -29.07
CA PHE A 133 -3.25 15.53 -29.38
C PHE A 133 -2.49 14.24 -29.09
N GLY A 134 -1.16 14.31 -28.90
CA GLY A 134 -0.37 13.14 -28.56
C GLY A 134 -0.71 12.61 -27.15
N THR A 135 -0.54 11.31 -26.96
CA THR A 135 -0.84 10.65 -25.68
C THR A 135 0.31 9.79 -25.15
N GLU A 136 1.37 9.54 -25.96
CA GLU A 136 2.36 8.51 -25.68
C GLU A 136 3.80 9.07 -25.70
N CYS A 137 4.46 9.07 -24.51
CA CYS A 137 5.81 9.62 -24.39
C CYS A 137 6.89 8.72 -25.00
N LEU A 138 6.71 7.39 -24.99
CA LEU A 138 7.65 6.46 -25.62
C LEU A 138 7.71 6.69 -27.15
N HIS A 139 6.56 7.04 -27.73
CA HIS A 139 6.50 7.39 -29.16
C HIS A 139 7.27 8.67 -29.49
N LEU A 140 7.20 9.69 -28.63
CA LEU A 140 7.96 10.92 -28.80
C LEU A 140 9.48 10.64 -28.73
N ALA A 141 9.93 9.79 -27.81
CA ALA A 141 11.32 9.40 -27.71
C ALA A 141 11.80 8.66 -28.97
N LEU A 142 10.95 7.80 -29.54
CA LEU A 142 11.24 7.11 -30.80
C LEU A 142 11.29 8.09 -31.98
N GLN A 143 10.29 8.94 -32.12
CA GLN A 143 10.12 9.84 -33.28
C GLN A 143 11.18 10.94 -33.34
N TYR A 144 11.45 11.60 -32.20
CA TYR A 144 12.28 12.79 -32.14
C TYR A 144 13.71 12.56 -31.62
N SER A 145 13.95 11.46 -30.91
CA SER A 145 15.29 11.11 -30.41
C SER A 145 15.81 9.80 -30.96
N ASN A 146 15.06 9.11 -31.82
CA ASN A 146 15.39 7.80 -32.42
C ASN A 146 15.76 6.74 -31.37
N VAL A 147 15.12 6.81 -30.19
CA VAL A 147 15.35 5.88 -29.08
C VAL A 147 14.20 4.88 -29.00
N LYS A 148 14.49 3.59 -29.17
CA LYS A 148 13.54 2.50 -28.99
C LYS A 148 13.43 2.14 -27.53
N ALA A 149 12.26 2.37 -26.93
CA ALA A 149 12.01 2.05 -25.54
C ALA A 149 12.00 0.54 -25.27
N LYS A 150 12.60 0.11 -24.16
CA LYS A 150 12.44 -1.25 -23.64
C LYS A 150 11.05 -1.36 -23.01
N LEU A 151 10.26 -2.35 -23.45
CA LEU A 151 8.93 -2.64 -22.91
C LEU A 151 9.02 -3.69 -21.80
N LEU A 152 8.44 -3.39 -20.63
CA LEU A 152 8.46 -4.24 -19.45
C LEU A 152 7.02 -4.57 -19.07
N GLU A 153 6.69 -5.85 -18.94
CA GLU A 153 5.39 -6.25 -18.45
C GLU A 153 5.28 -5.96 -16.96
N GLY A 154 4.34 -5.08 -16.60
CA GLY A 154 4.11 -4.68 -15.23
C GLY A 154 3.05 -5.51 -14.51
N PRO A 155 2.89 -5.30 -13.19
CA PRO A 155 1.86 -5.96 -12.41
C PRO A 155 0.44 -5.61 -12.91
N PRO A 156 -0.57 -6.45 -12.60
CA PRO A 156 -1.93 -6.26 -13.10
C PRO A 156 -2.60 -4.97 -12.62
N ASP A 157 -2.14 -4.41 -11.50
CA ASP A 157 -2.77 -3.27 -10.83
C ASP A 157 -2.30 -1.89 -11.35
N LEU A 158 -1.54 -1.86 -12.45
CA LEU A 158 -1.09 -0.60 -13.08
C LEU A 158 -2.19 0.18 -13.82
N TRP A 159 -3.42 -0.31 -13.82
CA TRP A 159 -4.52 0.33 -14.53
C TRP A 159 -4.83 1.74 -14.02
N LYS A 160 -5.41 2.55 -14.91
CA LYS A 160 -5.76 3.93 -14.63
C LYS A 160 -7.16 4.03 -14.00
N VAL A 161 -7.27 4.67 -12.83
CA VAL A 161 -8.55 5.03 -12.21
C VAL A 161 -9.19 6.14 -13.04
N THR A 162 -10.16 5.78 -13.86
CA THR A 162 -10.78 6.70 -14.83
C THR A 162 -12.27 6.92 -14.54
N TYR A 163 -12.96 5.86 -14.13
CA TYR A 163 -14.41 5.88 -13.90
C TYR A 163 -14.72 5.69 -12.42
N LYS A 164 -15.94 6.08 -12.00
CA LYS A 164 -16.39 5.91 -10.62
C LYS A 164 -16.30 4.45 -10.14
N ARG A 165 -16.59 3.48 -11.01
CA ARG A 165 -16.46 2.04 -10.71
C ARG A 165 -15.02 1.64 -10.34
N ASP A 166 -14.03 2.32 -10.89
CA ASP A 166 -12.62 2.02 -10.66
C ASP A 166 -12.20 2.40 -9.24
N LEU A 167 -12.92 3.33 -8.58
CA LEU A 167 -12.70 3.66 -7.17
C LEU A 167 -13.02 2.46 -6.25
N TYR A 168 -14.06 1.69 -6.56
CA TYR A 168 -14.39 0.49 -5.78
C TYR A 168 -13.35 -0.62 -5.97
N ALA A 169 -12.84 -0.77 -7.20
CA ALA A 169 -11.74 -1.69 -7.46
C ALA A 169 -10.47 -1.25 -6.74
N ALA A 170 -10.13 0.06 -6.79
CA ALA A 170 -9.00 0.62 -6.06
C ALA A 170 -9.14 0.42 -4.54
N GLU A 171 -10.32 0.64 -3.99
CA GLU A 171 -10.61 0.38 -2.58
C GLU A 171 -10.38 -1.08 -2.21
N SER A 172 -10.80 -2.03 -3.07
CA SER A 172 -10.57 -3.46 -2.85
C SER A 172 -9.08 -3.82 -2.83
N VAL A 173 -8.30 -3.31 -3.78
CA VAL A 173 -6.84 -3.51 -3.84
C VAL A 173 -6.15 -2.95 -2.60
N ILE A 174 -6.55 -1.74 -2.15
CA ILE A 174 -6.00 -1.14 -0.93
C ILE A 174 -6.35 -2.00 0.31
N LYS A 175 -7.60 -2.43 0.43
CA LYS A 175 -8.03 -3.30 1.54
C LYS A 175 -7.24 -4.60 1.58
N GLU A 176 -7.04 -5.22 0.44
CA GLU A 176 -6.23 -6.44 0.33
C GLU A 176 -4.77 -6.17 0.72
N SER A 177 -4.15 -5.11 0.22
CA SER A 177 -2.77 -4.75 0.55
C SER A 177 -2.60 -4.46 2.05
N ILE A 178 -3.49 -3.67 2.65
CA ILE A 178 -3.45 -3.35 4.07
C ILE A 178 -3.63 -4.61 4.94
N SER A 179 -4.46 -5.55 4.50
CA SER A 179 -4.68 -6.80 5.24
C SER A 179 -3.48 -7.76 5.20
N GLN A 180 -2.49 -7.56 4.31
CA GLN A 180 -1.32 -8.41 4.16
C GLN A 180 -0.18 -8.13 5.18
N GLN A 181 -0.32 -7.11 6.02
CA GLN A 181 0.67 -6.77 7.05
C GLN A 181 0.09 -6.96 8.44
N LEU A 182 0.87 -7.57 9.33
CA LEU A 182 0.46 -7.91 10.69
C LEU A 182 1.58 -7.66 11.70
N CYS A 183 1.25 -7.06 12.84
CA CYS A 183 2.14 -6.85 13.96
C CYS A 183 1.66 -7.63 15.19
N ILE A 184 2.51 -8.51 15.72
CA ILE A 184 2.26 -9.22 16.98
C ILE A 184 3.01 -8.48 18.09
N VAL A 185 2.27 -7.98 19.08
CA VAL A 185 2.80 -7.31 20.26
C VAL A 185 2.78 -8.30 21.42
N THR A 186 3.95 -8.61 21.95
CA THR A 186 4.11 -9.55 23.08
C THR A 186 4.75 -8.83 24.26
N ASN A 187 4.43 -9.28 25.49
CA ASN A 187 5.23 -8.92 26.64
C ASN A 187 6.43 -9.88 26.82
N VAL A 188 7.22 -9.64 27.86
CA VAL A 188 8.44 -10.42 28.15
C VAL A 188 8.18 -11.76 28.87
N LYS A 189 6.92 -12.11 29.11
CA LYS A 189 6.58 -13.38 29.80
C LYS A 189 6.74 -14.58 28.86
N LYS A 190 7.20 -15.69 29.43
CA LYS A 190 7.53 -16.90 28.67
C LYS A 190 6.34 -17.41 27.86
N GLU A 191 5.16 -17.45 28.46
CA GLU A 191 3.91 -17.93 27.83
C GLU A 191 3.50 -17.05 26.65
N ALA A 192 3.64 -15.72 26.78
CA ALA A 192 3.35 -14.80 25.69
C ALA A 192 4.35 -14.96 24.53
N ILE A 193 5.61 -15.19 24.84
CA ILE A 193 6.66 -15.39 23.83
C ILE A 193 6.39 -16.71 23.08
N GLU A 194 6.03 -17.79 23.79
CA GLU A 194 5.77 -19.09 23.19
C GLU A 194 4.55 -19.06 22.26
N VAL A 195 3.42 -18.54 22.74
CA VAL A 195 2.21 -18.39 21.92
C VAL A 195 2.44 -17.38 20.79
N GLY A 196 3.15 -16.29 21.05
CA GLY A 196 3.52 -15.30 20.03
C GLY A 196 4.37 -15.90 18.92
N PHE A 197 5.31 -16.78 19.25
CA PHE A 197 6.10 -17.49 18.27
C PHE A 197 5.26 -18.46 17.41
N LEU A 198 4.39 -19.24 18.05
CA LEU A 198 3.50 -20.16 17.34
C LEU A 198 2.53 -19.43 16.40
N LEU A 199 1.93 -18.34 16.87
CA LEU A 199 1.08 -17.48 16.04
C LEU A 199 1.87 -16.88 14.87
N HIS A 200 3.09 -16.41 15.11
CA HIS A 200 3.93 -15.84 14.07
C HIS A 200 4.25 -16.85 12.96
N GLU A 201 4.63 -18.08 13.32
CA GLU A 201 4.94 -19.13 12.34
C GLU A 201 3.70 -19.52 11.52
N ASN A 202 2.53 -19.64 12.14
CA ASN A 202 1.29 -19.97 11.45
C ASN A 202 0.81 -18.81 10.54
N LEU A 203 0.88 -17.57 11.03
CA LEU A 203 0.41 -16.39 10.29
C LEU A 203 1.31 -16.04 9.10
N LYS A 204 2.59 -16.37 9.12
CA LYS A 204 3.48 -16.23 7.95
C LYS A 204 2.99 -16.99 6.71
N LEU A 205 2.17 -18.02 6.88
CA LEU A 205 1.59 -18.77 5.77
C LEU A 205 0.45 -18.00 5.08
N HIS A 206 -0.13 -17.01 5.77
CA HIS A 206 -1.32 -16.28 5.32
C HIS A 206 -1.05 -14.80 5.00
N TYR A 207 0.04 -14.24 5.51
CA TYR A 207 0.38 -12.81 5.39
C TYR A 207 1.76 -12.62 4.77
N LYS A 208 1.89 -11.62 3.91
CA LYS A 208 3.18 -11.29 3.26
C LYS A 208 4.20 -10.78 4.26
N GLN A 209 3.75 -10.10 5.31
CA GLN A 209 4.63 -9.51 6.31
C GLN A 209 4.04 -9.66 7.71
N VAL A 210 4.70 -10.49 8.53
CA VAL A 210 4.38 -10.66 9.95
C VAL A 210 5.61 -10.24 10.75
N LYS A 211 5.44 -9.32 11.68
CA LYS A 211 6.51 -8.89 12.60
C LYS A 211 6.05 -9.08 14.04
N ALA A 212 6.96 -9.56 14.88
CA ALA A 212 6.75 -9.64 16.31
C ALA A 212 7.60 -8.59 17.02
N VAL A 213 7.01 -7.86 17.95
CA VAL A 213 7.67 -6.80 18.73
C VAL A 213 7.33 -6.94 20.20
N SER A 214 8.28 -6.56 21.08
CA SER A 214 7.99 -6.48 22.50
C SER A 214 7.17 -5.21 22.82
N SER A 215 6.20 -5.31 23.73
CA SER A 215 5.40 -4.18 24.21
C SER A 215 6.28 -3.06 24.78
N SER A 216 7.43 -3.41 25.38
CA SER A 216 8.42 -2.42 25.84
C SER A 216 9.02 -1.55 24.72
N MET A 217 9.04 -2.04 23.49
CA MET A 217 9.51 -1.32 22.29
C MET A 217 8.40 -0.48 21.64
N CYS A 218 7.13 -0.77 21.94
CA CYS A 218 5.98 -0.03 21.41
C CYS A 218 5.68 1.28 22.14
N LYS A 219 6.63 1.85 22.89
CA LYS A 219 6.42 3.08 23.70
C LYS A 219 6.24 4.34 22.86
N THR A 220 6.59 4.34 21.60
CA THR A 220 6.39 5.48 20.70
C THR A 220 5.92 5.01 19.33
N ILE A 221 5.07 5.83 18.72
CA ILE A 221 4.54 5.64 17.37
C ILE A 221 5.64 5.58 16.31
N HIS A 222 6.71 6.35 16.47
CA HIS A 222 7.86 6.31 15.56
C HIS A 222 8.46 4.90 15.44
N HIS A 223 8.49 4.12 16.52
CA HIS A 223 8.96 2.74 16.46
C HIS A 223 8.01 1.84 15.68
N LEU A 224 6.68 1.96 15.88
CA LEU A 224 5.70 1.19 15.12
C LEU A 224 5.68 1.60 13.64
N GLN A 225 5.75 2.89 13.34
CA GLN A 225 5.81 3.40 11.98
C GLN A 225 7.07 2.96 11.24
N ASN A 226 8.23 2.96 11.91
CA ASN A 226 9.48 2.46 11.34
C ASN A 226 9.46 0.96 11.07
N ILE A 227 8.73 0.18 11.90
CA ILE A 227 8.62 -1.27 11.72
C ILE A 227 7.87 -1.62 10.43
N PHE A 228 6.90 -0.79 10.02
CA PHE A 228 6.00 -1.06 8.90
C PHE A 228 5.92 0.07 7.85
N HIS A 229 6.87 0.99 7.86
CA HIS A 229 6.81 2.19 7.00
C HIS A 229 5.46 2.91 7.03
N GLY A 230 4.81 2.92 8.21
CA GLY A 230 3.54 3.61 8.42
C GLY A 230 2.28 2.95 7.86
N GLN A 231 2.34 1.71 7.36
CA GLN A 231 1.22 1.07 6.66
C GLN A 231 0.53 -0.08 7.43
N CYS A 232 1.04 -0.52 8.60
CA CYS A 232 0.41 -1.60 9.34
C CYS A 232 -0.91 -1.17 9.99
N CYS A 233 -1.98 -1.88 9.65
CA CYS A 233 -3.33 -1.67 10.19
C CYS A 233 -3.86 -2.84 11.02
N ASN A 234 -3.07 -3.90 11.21
CA ASN A 234 -3.50 -5.11 11.90
C ASN A 234 -2.54 -5.46 13.02
N PHE A 235 -3.06 -5.62 14.21
CA PHE A 235 -2.30 -5.88 15.42
C PHE A 235 -2.88 -7.06 16.19
N ILE A 236 -2.00 -7.86 16.78
CA ILE A 236 -2.34 -8.88 17.75
C ILE A 236 -1.63 -8.49 19.04
N CYS A 237 -2.38 -8.30 20.13
CA CYS A 237 -1.82 -8.04 21.44
C CYS A 237 -1.99 -9.28 22.33
N ILE A 238 -0.90 -9.82 22.88
CA ILE A 238 -0.92 -10.99 23.75
C ILE A 238 -0.85 -10.56 25.21
N ASN A 239 -1.92 -10.85 25.94
CA ASN A 239 -2.10 -10.54 27.37
C ASN A 239 -2.04 -11.83 28.19
N VAL A 240 -1.15 -11.91 29.20
CA VAL A 240 -0.80 -13.12 29.94
C VAL A 240 -1.45 -13.22 31.33
N LYS A 241 -1.99 -12.14 31.85
CA LYS A 241 -2.72 -12.21 33.12
C LYS A 241 -4.21 -12.41 32.85
N ASP A 242 -4.89 -13.10 33.78
CA ASP A 242 -6.32 -13.23 33.74
C ASP A 242 -6.98 -11.85 33.56
N LEU A 243 -7.24 -11.53 32.28
CA LEU A 243 -7.95 -10.36 31.77
C LEU A 243 -7.42 -8.98 32.16
N ASP A 244 -6.14 -8.91 32.28
CA ASP A 244 -5.44 -7.65 32.15
C ASP A 244 -5.34 -7.33 30.63
N PHE A 245 -5.96 -6.24 30.18
CA PHE A 245 -5.82 -5.74 28.78
C PHE A 245 -4.83 -4.58 28.72
N GLU A 246 -3.93 -4.50 29.69
CA GLU A 246 -2.97 -3.39 29.79
C GLU A 246 -2.20 -3.20 28.48
N GLU A 247 -1.72 -4.28 27.89
CA GLU A 247 -1.00 -4.23 26.61
C GLU A 247 -1.89 -3.74 25.44
N THR A 248 -3.15 -4.21 25.42
CA THR A 248 -4.12 -3.78 24.41
C THR A 248 -4.53 -2.33 24.62
N GLN A 249 -4.76 -1.90 25.88
CA GLN A 249 -5.10 -0.51 26.21
C GLN A 249 -3.97 0.42 25.81
N ASN A 250 -2.73 0.09 26.18
CA ASN A 250 -1.54 0.88 25.82
C ASN A 250 -1.40 1.04 24.30
N LEU A 251 -1.67 -0.01 23.54
CA LEU A 251 -1.63 0.06 22.08
C LEU A 251 -2.78 0.94 21.53
N VAL A 252 -3.99 0.82 22.07
CA VAL A 252 -5.14 1.65 21.68
C VAL A 252 -4.83 3.13 21.93
N ASP A 253 -4.34 3.47 23.13
CA ASP A 253 -4.01 4.85 23.54
C ASP A 253 -2.92 5.41 22.63
N LEU A 254 -1.90 4.61 22.31
CA LEU A 254 -0.83 4.98 21.40
C LEU A 254 -1.36 5.26 19.98
N LEU A 255 -2.22 4.41 19.44
CA LEU A 255 -2.80 4.58 18.11
C LEU A 255 -3.78 5.77 18.04
N GLN A 256 -4.50 6.06 19.10
CA GLN A 256 -5.39 7.22 19.19
C GLN A 256 -4.64 8.55 19.21
N THR A 257 -3.43 8.59 19.77
CA THR A 257 -2.62 9.81 19.82
C THR A 257 -2.03 10.23 18.48
N THR A 258 -2.05 9.33 17.47
CA THR A 258 -1.44 9.60 16.16
C THR A 258 -2.18 10.59 15.28
N ASN A 259 -3.39 11.03 15.63
CA ASN A 259 -4.21 11.98 14.83
C ASN A 259 -4.23 11.72 13.30
N ALA A 260 -3.78 10.56 12.86
CA ALA A 260 -3.88 10.17 11.47
C ALA A 260 -5.38 9.95 11.17
N SER A 261 -5.95 10.71 10.26
CA SER A 261 -7.27 10.40 9.71
C SER A 261 -7.16 9.06 8.97
N ILE A 262 -7.33 7.98 9.73
CA ILE A 262 -7.20 6.62 9.23
C ILE A 262 -8.46 6.36 8.40
N SER A 263 -8.29 6.33 7.09
CA SER A 263 -9.38 6.08 6.14
C SER A 263 -9.96 4.66 6.27
N TYR A 264 -9.19 3.74 6.85
CA TYR A 264 -9.58 2.35 7.08
C TYR A 264 -9.51 2.00 8.57
N PRO A 265 -10.45 1.17 9.09
CA PRO A 265 -10.40 0.76 10.48
C PRO A 265 -9.12 -0.01 10.79
N LEU A 266 -8.45 0.35 11.88
CA LEU A 266 -7.40 -0.48 12.46
C LEU A 266 -8.03 -1.71 13.12
N VAL A 267 -7.37 -2.85 13.04
CA VAL A 267 -7.81 -4.07 13.72
C VAL A 267 -6.83 -4.41 14.83
N ILE A 268 -7.34 -4.65 16.01
CA ILE A 268 -6.59 -5.19 17.15
C ILE A 268 -7.29 -6.46 17.61
N VAL A 269 -6.59 -7.59 17.56
CA VAL A 269 -7.03 -8.83 18.21
C VAL A 269 -6.32 -8.92 19.55
N SER A 270 -7.09 -8.77 20.63
CA SER A 270 -6.64 -8.90 22.02
C SER A 270 -6.69 -10.38 22.40
N VAL A 271 -5.53 -11.05 22.37
CA VAL A 271 -5.38 -12.46 22.73
C VAL A 271 -5.16 -12.54 24.25
N HIS A 272 -5.99 -13.32 24.91
CA HIS A 272 -5.92 -13.56 26.36
C HIS A 272 -5.55 -15.01 26.61
N LEU A 273 -4.42 -15.22 27.30
CA LEU A 273 -3.97 -16.54 27.70
C LEU A 273 -4.65 -16.92 29.01
N THR A 274 -5.34 -18.06 29.04
CA THR A 274 -6.11 -18.53 30.21
C THR A 274 -5.67 -19.91 30.64
N THR A 275 -5.85 -20.20 31.94
CA THR A 275 -5.82 -21.53 32.52
C THR A 275 -7.24 -21.98 32.85
N GLU A 276 -7.51 -23.28 33.00
CA GLU A 276 -8.88 -23.86 33.09
C GLU A 276 -9.78 -23.29 34.20
N ASP A 277 -9.24 -22.64 35.24
CA ASP A 277 -9.99 -22.21 36.44
C ASP A 277 -10.62 -20.81 36.39
N SER A 278 -10.57 -20.10 35.27
CA SER A 278 -10.95 -18.69 35.23
C SER A 278 -12.41 -18.42 34.82
N SER A 279 -13.23 -17.90 35.73
CA SER A 279 -14.65 -17.56 35.50
C SER A 279 -14.85 -16.41 34.51
N SER A 280 -15.55 -16.65 33.40
CA SER A 280 -15.66 -15.78 32.21
C SER A 280 -16.53 -14.51 32.32
N GLY A 281 -17.39 -14.39 33.33
CA GLY A 281 -18.47 -13.40 33.34
C GLY A 281 -18.07 -11.92 33.52
N ASN A 282 -17.19 -11.61 34.46
CA ASN A 282 -16.74 -10.24 34.74
C ASN A 282 -15.73 -9.71 33.70
N LYS A 283 -15.21 -10.56 32.92
CA LYS A 283 -14.14 -10.41 31.98
C LYS A 283 -14.59 -9.74 30.68
N LEU A 284 -15.77 -10.12 30.20
CA LEU A 284 -16.40 -9.58 28.99
C LEU A 284 -16.73 -8.07 29.10
N SER A 285 -17.00 -7.55 30.29
CA SER A 285 -17.39 -6.14 30.46
C SER A 285 -16.23 -5.17 30.14
N GLY A 286 -15.00 -5.53 30.53
CA GLY A 286 -13.80 -4.72 30.29
C GLY A 286 -13.44 -4.63 28.80
N VAL A 287 -13.37 -5.77 28.11
CA VAL A 287 -13.09 -5.82 26.67
C VAL A 287 -14.14 -5.03 25.88
N ARG A 288 -15.43 -5.19 26.23
CA ARG A 288 -16.53 -4.45 25.59
C ARG A 288 -16.43 -2.94 25.78
N LYS A 289 -16.03 -2.49 26.99
CA LYS A 289 -15.86 -1.07 27.27
C LYS A 289 -14.71 -0.48 26.45
N LEU A 290 -13.55 -1.14 26.50
CA LEU A 290 -12.39 -0.75 25.71
C LEU A 290 -12.70 -0.70 24.20
N ALA A 291 -13.34 -1.75 23.69
CA ALA A 291 -13.70 -1.86 22.29
C ALA A 291 -14.65 -0.75 21.82
N LYS A 292 -15.65 -0.39 22.66
CA LYS A 292 -16.58 0.74 22.37
C LYS A 292 -15.86 2.08 22.29
N GLU A 293 -14.91 2.34 23.20
CA GLU A 293 -14.13 3.58 23.17
C GLU A 293 -13.19 3.61 21.97
N ALA A 294 -12.47 2.53 21.69
CA ALA A 294 -11.57 2.42 20.56
C ALA A 294 -12.30 2.58 19.20
N HIS A 295 -13.54 2.06 19.12
CA HIS A 295 -14.36 2.15 17.91
C HIS A 295 -14.68 3.60 17.51
N LYS A 296 -14.79 4.53 18.47
CA LYS A 296 -14.96 5.97 18.19
C LYS A 296 -13.79 6.56 17.38
N SER A 297 -12.61 5.96 17.50
CA SER A 297 -11.38 6.33 16.79
C SER A 297 -11.08 5.42 15.57
N ASN A 298 -12.10 4.75 15.04
CA ASN A 298 -11.98 3.81 13.91
C ASN A 298 -11.03 2.62 14.17
N ILE A 299 -10.99 2.14 15.43
CA ILE A 299 -10.20 0.97 15.84
C ILE A 299 -11.17 -0.14 16.24
N LEU A 300 -11.09 -1.29 15.55
CA LEU A 300 -11.89 -2.48 15.81
C LEU A 300 -11.11 -3.40 16.76
N VAL A 301 -11.59 -3.55 17.98
CA VAL A 301 -10.97 -4.44 18.98
C VAL A 301 -11.84 -5.69 19.14
N TYR A 302 -11.21 -6.85 18.93
CA TYR A 302 -11.80 -8.18 19.11
C TYR A 302 -11.05 -8.93 20.20
N GLY A 303 -11.74 -9.75 20.98
CA GLY A 303 -11.14 -10.62 21.99
C GLY A 303 -10.97 -12.06 21.49
N LEU A 304 -9.86 -12.71 21.84
CA LEU A 304 -9.63 -14.13 21.59
C LEU A 304 -9.04 -14.79 22.85
N LEU A 305 -9.66 -15.87 23.31
CA LEU A 305 -9.15 -16.70 24.40
C LEU A 305 -8.34 -17.86 23.83
N ILE A 306 -7.16 -18.08 24.39
CA ILE A 306 -6.31 -19.26 24.12
C ILE A 306 -6.01 -19.92 25.46
N ASN A 307 -6.43 -21.18 25.62
CA ASN A 307 -6.08 -21.97 26.81
C ASN A 307 -4.63 -22.46 26.68
N ILE A 308 -3.82 -22.17 27.70
CA ILE A 308 -2.40 -22.56 27.76
C ILE A 308 -2.11 -23.72 28.72
N ASP A 309 -3.13 -24.17 29.50
CA ASP A 309 -2.98 -25.32 30.42
C ASP A 309 -3.25 -26.63 29.66
N GLN A 310 -2.43 -26.88 28.65
CA GLN A 310 -2.56 -27.99 27.72
C GLN A 310 -1.16 -28.55 27.39
N ASP A 311 -1.15 -29.79 26.91
CA ASP A 311 0.11 -30.33 26.39
C ASP A 311 0.52 -29.59 25.10
N LYS A 312 1.76 -29.80 24.66
CA LYS A 312 2.34 -29.10 23.53
C LYS A 312 1.57 -29.31 22.21
N VAL A 313 0.97 -30.47 22.00
CA VAL A 313 0.25 -30.83 20.78
C VAL A 313 -1.10 -30.12 20.75
N GLN A 314 -1.80 -30.15 21.87
CA GLN A 314 -3.08 -29.47 22.05
C GLN A 314 -2.91 -27.95 21.92
N LEU A 315 -1.86 -27.36 22.55
CA LEU A 315 -1.58 -25.94 22.41
C LEU A 315 -1.31 -25.54 20.94
N GLN A 316 -0.58 -26.35 20.19
CA GLN A 316 -0.35 -26.10 18.76
C GLN A 316 -1.65 -26.12 17.96
N GLN A 317 -2.55 -27.05 18.25
CA GLN A 317 -3.85 -27.13 17.61
C GLN A 317 -4.72 -25.92 17.95
N THR A 318 -4.84 -25.55 19.22
CA THR A 318 -5.57 -24.38 19.69
C THR A 318 -5.03 -23.08 19.04
N VAL A 319 -3.72 -22.93 18.95
CA VAL A 319 -3.10 -21.78 18.26
C VAL A 319 -3.42 -21.81 16.76
N CYS A 320 -3.49 -22.96 16.11
CA CYS A 320 -3.90 -23.09 14.71
C CYS A 320 -5.35 -22.63 14.51
N GLU A 321 -6.26 -23.05 15.38
CA GLU A 321 -7.68 -22.60 15.38
C GLU A 321 -7.78 -21.10 15.63
N GLY A 322 -7.03 -20.59 16.62
CA GLY A 322 -6.91 -19.15 16.88
C GLY A 322 -6.38 -18.36 15.68
N THR A 323 -5.43 -18.91 14.93
CA THR A 323 -4.92 -18.31 13.70
C THR A 323 -6.00 -18.17 12.63
N ALA A 324 -6.87 -19.17 12.48
CA ALA A 324 -8.00 -19.12 11.54
C ALA A 324 -9.00 -18.01 11.94
N ILE A 325 -9.33 -17.91 13.22
CA ILE A 325 -10.21 -16.85 13.77
C ILE A 325 -9.59 -15.48 13.52
N ILE A 326 -8.31 -15.28 13.86
CA ILE A 326 -7.59 -14.01 13.67
C ILE A 326 -7.62 -13.61 12.19
N THR A 327 -7.36 -14.56 11.30
CA THR A 327 -7.35 -14.31 9.85
C THR A 327 -8.71 -13.86 9.34
N ALA A 328 -9.79 -14.51 9.80
CA ALA A 328 -11.17 -14.11 9.46
C ALA A 328 -11.49 -12.69 9.97
N LEU A 329 -11.15 -12.37 11.22
CA LEU A 329 -11.41 -11.06 11.80
C LEU A 329 -10.69 -9.92 11.07
N ILE A 330 -9.43 -10.14 10.71
CA ILE A 330 -8.62 -9.16 9.96
C ILE A 330 -9.17 -8.97 8.55
N LYS A 331 -9.58 -10.05 7.90
CA LYS A 331 -10.12 -10.01 6.54
C LYS A 331 -11.48 -9.33 6.47
N ASP A 332 -12.39 -9.73 7.36
CA ASP A 332 -13.80 -9.29 7.30
C ASP A 332 -14.02 -7.92 7.93
N ARG A 333 -13.18 -7.54 8.92
CA ARG A 333 -13.31 -6.25 9.65
C ARG A 333 -14.73 -5.95 10.08
N ASN A 334 -15.44 -6.99 10.60
CA ASN A 334 -16.86 -6.88 10.89
C ASN A 334 -17.11 -6.07 12.18
N PRO A 335 -17.70 -4.87 12.11
CA PRO A 335 -17.95 -4.04 13.29
C PRO A 335 -18.97 -4.65 14.27
N ALA A 336 -19.80 -5.61 13.83
CA ALA A 336 -20.76 -6.29 14.72
C ALA A 336 -20.07 -7.24 15.71
N LEU A 337 -18.83 -7.64 15.45
CA LEU A 337 -18.04 -8.51 16.34
C LEU A 337 -17.15 -7.72 17.31
N VAL A 338 -17.16 -6.39 17.26
CA VAL A 338 -16.35 -5.54 18.14
C VAL A 338 -16.72 -5.76 19.60
N GLY A 339 -15.71 -6.01 20.43
CA GLY A 339 -15.87 -6.30 21.86
C GLY A 339 -16.42 -7.69 22.18
N GLN A 340 -16.58 -8.56 21.20
CA GLN A 340 -16.87 -9.98 21.45
C GLN A 340 -15.60 -10.73 21.79
N LEU A 341 -15.74 -11.77 22.61
CA LEU A 341 -14.69 -12.68 23.03
C LEU A 341 -14.94 -14.03 22.38
N MET A 342 -14.04 -14.43 21.51
CA MET A 342 -14.04 -15.72 20.82
C MET A 342 -13.15 -16.70 21.57
N VAL A 343 -13.35 -17.98 21.38
CA VAL A 343 -12.56 -19.05 22.00
C VAL A 343 -11.96 -19.88 20.87
N ALA A 344 -10.67 -20.15 20.97
CA ALA A 344 -9.98 -21.07 20.09
C ALA A 344 -9.86 -22.45 20.74
#